data_1098077245b29f5e9311cea901a5d74b
#
_entry.id   1098077245b29f5e9311cea901a5d74b
#
_cell.length_a   1.000
_cell.length_b   1.000
_cell.length_c   1.000
_cell.angle_alpha   90.00
_cell.angle_beta   90.00
_cell.angle_gamma   90.00
#
_symmetry.space_group_name_H-M   'P 1'
#
loop_
_entity.id
_entity.type
_entity.pdbx_description
1 polymer ?
#
loop_
_entity_poly.entity_id
_entity_poly.type
_entity_poly.pdbx_seq_one_letter_code
_entity_poly.pdbx_strand_id
1 'polypeptide(L)'
;MKQIRITRSYGVVTFETVSIDTSENVFFTNMDTEQPHWPELSTNQLGPAPSPNSSQCTVPQPKSPLLPPFPYVCRYRCKISGHENEVGVINVFNPLAAGTTTLPSARVGTPIASPVQVVTGGMSPYQISDQVFQVTDNNGKIQRGSGSIGPGLKLQPSSDSTGITVTGTPTVVGTYNFTFIVNDAKGANLQQVQYSMAVA
;
A
#
# COMPACT_ATOMS: atom_id res chain seq x y z
N MET A 1 -5.62 -0.56 14.83
CA MET A 1 -6.34 0.71 15.11
C MET A 1 -5.33 1.82 15.27
N LYS A 2 -5.48 2.92 14.54
CA LYS A 2 -4.53 4.05 14.50
C LYS A 2 -5.10 5.24 15.27
N GLN A 3 -4.29 5.83 16.15
CA GLN A 3 -4.66 7.03 16.92
C GLN A 3 -4.34 8.29 16.12
N ILE A 4 -5.26 9.24 16.12
CA ILE A 4 -5.05 10.61 15.64
C ILE A 4 -5.12 11.54 16.86
N ARG A 5 -4.04 12.23 17.13
CA ARG A 5 -3.93 13.17 18.24
C ARG A 5 -4.30 14.57 17.78
N ILE A 6 -5.12 15.23 18.60
CA ILE A 6 -5.41 16.65 18.47
C ILE A 6 -4.61 17.34 19.58
N THR A 7 -3.66 18.17 19.22
CA THR A 7 -2.75 18.81 20.18
C THR A 7 -2.75 20.32 20.00
N ARG A 8 -2.50 21.06 21.07
CA ARG A 8 -2.26 22.51 21.03
C ARG A 8 -0.83 22.81 21.44
N SER A 9 -0.16 23.63 20.66
CA SER A 9 1.17 24.15 20.99
C SER A 9 1.26 25.60 20.55
N TYR A 10 1.66 26.48 21.47
CA TYR A 10 1.75 27.93 21.23
C TYR A 10 0.48 28.55 20.62
N GLY A 11 -0.69 28.10 21.05
CA GLY A 11 -1.99 28.60 20.57
C GLY A 11 -2.42 27.99 19.22
N VAL A 12 -1.60 27.16 18.59
CA VAL A 12 -1.92 26.48 17.32
C VAL A 12 -2.41 25.08 17.58
N VAL A 13 -3.59 24.77 17.07
CA VAL A 13 -4.15 23.41 17.12
C VAL A 13 -3.67 22.61 15.93
N THR A 14 -3.17 21.43 16.18
CA THR A 14 -2.68 20.50 15.15
C THR A 14 -3.44 19.17 15.22
N PHE A 15 -3.95 18.75 14.08
CA PHE A 15 -4.50 17.42 13.87
C PHE A 15 -3.43 16.56 13.19
N GLU A 16 -3.06 15.46 13.83
CA GLU A 16 -2.03 14.55 13.32
C GLU A 16 -2.45 13.94 11.99
N THR A 17 -1.55 13.97 10.99
CA THR A 17 -1.73 13.23 9.75
C THR A 17 -1.34 11.77 9.95
N VAL A 18 -2.19 10.84 9.54
CA VAL A 18 -1.92 9.40 9.64
C VAL A 18 -2.09 8.68 8.31
N SER A 19 -1.40 7.55 8.18
CA SER A 19 -1.56 6.62 7.07
C SER A 19 -2.12 5.30 7.59
N ILE A 20 -3.18 4.81 6.94
CA ILE A 20 -3.85 3.55 7.28
C ILE A 20 -4.07 2.71 6.03
N ASP A 21 -4.24 1.40 6.20
CA ASP A 21 -4.84 0.57 5.17
C ASP A 21 -6.35 0.38 5.43
N THR A 22 -7.04 -0.21 4.46
CA THR A 22 -8.50 -0.37 4.52
C THR A 22 -8.97 -1.34 5.62
N SER A 23 -8.07 -2.10 6.25
CA SER A 23 -8.38 -2.99 7.38
C SER A 23 -8.30 -2.27 8.72
N GLU A 24 -7.72 -1.07 8.77
CA GLU A 24 -7.50 -0.32 9.99
C GLU A 24 -8.63 0.68 10.28
N ASN A 25 -8.89 0.85 11.56
CA ASN A 25 -9.76 1.91 12.08
C ASN A 25 -8.90 3.02 12.69
N VAL A 26 -9.40 4.24 12.65
CA VAL A 26 -8.81 5.38 13.37
C VAL A 26 -9.71 5.78 14.55
N PHE A 27 -9.10 6.36 15.55
CA PHE A 27 -9.81 7.05 16.64
C PHE A 27 -9.10 8.37 16.95
N PHE A 28 -9.88 9.35 17.31
CA PHE A 28 -9.37 10.67 17.69
C PHE A 28 -9.20 10.75 19.19
N THR A 29 -8.09 11.34 19.63
CA THR A 29 -7.86 11.66 21.04
C THR A 29 -7.60 13.16 21.14
N ASN A 30 -8.49 13.86 21.85
CA ASN A 30 -8.27 15.26 22.15
C ASN A 30 -7.27 15.38 23.31
N MET A 31 -6.09 15.89 23.02
CA MET A 31 -5.05 16.23 23.99
C MET A 31 -4.94 17.74 24.23
N ASP A 32 -5.78 18.54 23.58
CA ASP A 32 -5.96 19.94 23.89
C ASP A 32 -6.75 20.06 25.18
N THR A 33 -6.13 20.60 26.21
CA THR A 33 -6.75 20.77 27.52
C THR A 33 -7.57 22.06 27.65
N GLU A 34 -7.48 22.94 26.64
CA GLU A 34 -8.12 24.24 26.65
C GLU A 34 -9.50 24.24 25.98
N GLN A 35 -9.66 23.42 24.93
CA GLN A 35 -10.86 23.44 24.09
C GLN A 35 -11.32 22.04 23.64
N PRO A 36 -12.64 21.85 23.48
CA PRO A 36 -13.18 20.67 22.80
C PRO A 36 -12.94 20.74 21.29
N HIS A 37 -12.79 19.57 20.65
CA HIS A 37 -12.69 19.46 19.21
C HIS A 37 -13.67 18.41 18.68
N TRP A 38 -14.27 18.67 17.54
CA TRP A 38 -15.20 17.76 16.87
C TRP A 38 -14.72 17.48 15.45
N PRO A 39 -13.85 16.48 15.26
CA PRO A 39 -13.39 16.12 13.92
C PRO A 39 -14.54 15.55 13.07
N GLU A 40 -14.80 16.16 11.93
CA GLU A 40 -15.76 15.73 10.93
C GLU A 40 -15.04 15.50 9.61
N LEU A 41 -15.33 14.38 8.97
CA LEU A 41 -14.80 14.11 7.64
C LEU A 41 -15.47 15.02 6.61
N SER A 42 -14.65 15.66 5.79
CA SER A 42 -15.09 16.63 4.78
C SER A 42 -15.80 15.98 3.58
N THR A 43 -15.84 14.65 3.52
CA THR A 43 -16.54 13.91 2.48
C THR A 43 -17.61 13.01 3.11
N ASN A 44 -18.83 13.03 2.59
CA ASN A 44 -19.96 12.19 3.02
C ASN A 44 -19.70 10.67 2.89
N GLN A 45 -18.49 10.26 2.57
CA GLN A 45 -18.12 8.88 2.29
C GLN A 45 -17.78 8.06 3.55
N LEU A 46 -17.63 8.69 4.69
CA LEU A 46 -17.20 8.05 5.92
C LEU A 46 -18.18 8.43 7.03
N GLY A 47 -19.15 7.63 7.30
CA GLY A 47 -20.14 7.60 8.39
C GLY A 47 -20.41 8.85 9.26
N PRO A 48 -21.25 8.76 10.28
CA PRO A 48 -21.64 9.91 11.08
C PRO A 48 -20.45 10.45 11.89
N ALA A 49 -20.44 11.80 12.02
CA ALA A 49 -19.47 12.51 12.86
C ALA A 49 -19.55 12.04 14.32
N PRO A 50 -18.41 12.02 15.05
CA PRO A 50 -18.40 11.74 16.47
C PRO A 50 -19.14 12.83 17.25
N SER A 51 -19.71 12.45 18.37
CA SER A 51 -20.33 13.42 19.28
C SER A 51 -19.31 14.41 19.80
N PRO A 52 -19.69 15.68 20.05
CA PRO A 52 -18.82 16.64 20.72
C PRO A 52 -18.31 16.04 22.03
N ASN A 53 -17.05 16.27 22.35
CA ASN A 53 -16.38 15.75 23.55
C ASN A 53 -16.19 14.23 23.62
N SER A 54 -16.47 13.47 22.54
CA SER A 54 -16.10 12.06 22.53
C SER A 54 -14.61 11.94 22.16
N SER A 55 -13.84 11.26 22.99
CA SER A 55 -12.42 10.98 22.73
C SER A 55 -12.22 9.90 21.65
N GLN A 56 -13.30 9.28 21.15
CA GLN A 56 -13.23 8.18 20.20
C GLN A 56 -14.20 8.38 19.04
N CYS A 57 -13.67 8.34 17.83
CA CYS A 57 -14.42 8.26 16.60
C CYS A 57 -13.86 7.12 15.77
N THR A 58 -14.72 6.17 15.45
CA THR A 58 -14.38 5.15 14.45
C THR A 58 -14.67 5.71 13.08
N VAL A 59 -13.65 5.78 12.22
CA VAL A 59 -13.86 6.06 10.80
C VAL A 59 -14.47 4.80 10.19
N PRO A 60 -15.72 4.82 9.74
CA PRO A 60 -16.32 3.66 9.11
C PRO A 60 -15.53 3.27 7.87
N GLN A 61 -15.33 1.98 7.67
CA GLN A 61 -14.79 1.48 6.42
C GLN A 61 -15.69 1.94 5.27
N PRO A 62 -15.12 2.43 4.17
CA PRO A 62 -15.91 2.86 3.03
C PRO A 62 -16.71 1.68 2.48
N LYS A 63 -18.02 1.72 2.59
CA LYS A 63 -18.96 0.69 2.13
C LYS A 63 -19.42 0.88 0.68
N SER A 64 -18.74 1.71 -0.10
CA SER A 64 -19.21 2.07 -1.44
C SER A 64 -18.36 1.44 -2.54
N PRO A 65 -18.98 0.87 -3.60
CA PRO A 65 -18.30 0.48 -4.82
C PRO A 65 -17.74 1.68 -5.62
N LEU A 66 -18.01 2.90 -5.19
CA LEU A 66 -17.55 4.17 -5.78
C LEU A 66 -16.33 4.75 -5.06
N LEU A 67 -15.51 3.92 -4.43
CA LEU A 67 -14.26 4.40 -3.83
C LEU A 67 -13.32 4.94 -4.90
N PRO A 68 -12.67 6.08 -4.63
CA PRO A 68 -11.61 6.54 -5.49
C PRO A 68 -10.50 5.47 -5.56
N PRO A 69 -9.73 5.41 -6.66
CA PRO A 69 -8.60 4.49 -6.75
C PRO A 69 -7.63 4.74 -5.58
N PHE A 70 -7.09 3.67 -5.02
CA PHE A 70 -6.07 3.76 -3.98
C PHE A 70 -4.70 4.15 -4.55
N PRO A 71 -3.89 4.90 -3.81
CA PRO A 71 -4.17 5.50 -2.50
C PRO A 71 -5.10 6.72 -2.62
N TYR A 72 -5.90 6.96 -1.60
CA TYR A 72 -6.71 8.17 -1.55
C TYR A 72 -6.56 8.92 -0.23
N VAL A 73 -6.96 10.19 -0.23
CA VAL A 73 -6.81 11.10 0.89
C VAL A 73 -8.18 11.49 1.44
N CYS A 74 -8.43 11.14 2.70
CA CYS A 74 -9.55 11.66 3.46
C CYS A 74 -9.13 12.91 4.21
N ARG A 75 -9.85 14.01 4.00
CA ARG A 75 -9.67 15.24 4.77
C ARG A 75 -10.72 15.32 5.85
N TYR A 76 -10.33 15.78 7.02
CA TYR A 76 -11.25 16.09 8.11
C TYR A 76 -10.95 17.46 8.69
N ARG A 77 -11.94 18.06 9.32
CA ARG A 77 -11.85 19.38 9.94
C ARG A 77 -12.61 19.39 11.27
N CYS A 78 -12.30 20.36 12.12
CA CYS A 78 -13.14 20.62 13.28
C CYS A 78 -14.47 21.24 12.85
N LYS A 79 -15.59 20.72 13.39
CA LYS A 79 -16.95 21.24 13.12
C LYS A 79 -17.38 22.34 14.07
N ILE A 80 -16.61 22.60 15.12
CA ILE A 80 -16.93 23.65 16.08
C ILE A 80 -16.74 25.01 15.43
N SER A 81 -17.71 25.88 15.59
CA SER A 81 -17.67 27.25 15.06
C SER A 81 -16.44 28.00 15.59
N GLY A 82 -15.71 28.63 14.67
CA GLY A 82 -14.43 29.29 14.96
C GLY A 82 -13.20 28.41 14.84
N HIS A 83 -13.37 27.10 14.55
CA HIS A 83 -12.30 26.11 14.40
C HIS A 83 -12.19 25.59 12.95
N GLU A 84 -12.77 26.28 11.98
CA GLU A 84 -12.90 25.80 10.60
C GLU A 84 -11.54 25.60 9.89
N ASN A 85 -10.49 26.24 10.38
CA ASN A 85 -9.12 26.11 9.85
C ASN A 85 -8.34 24.93 10.45
N GLU A 86 -8.90 24.24 11.44
CA GLU A 86 -8.30 23.07 12.06
C GLU A 86 -8.60 21.84 11.20
N VAL A 87 -7.64 21.48 10.39
CA VAL A 87 -7.78 20.42 9.38
C VAL A 87 -6.71 19.34 9.54
N GLY A 88 -7.05 18.13 9.15
CA GLY A 88 -6.10 17.02 9.13
C GLY A 88 -6.35 16.08 7.95
N VAL A 89 -5.47 15.08 7.81
CA VAL A 89 -5.43 14.18 6.68
C VAL A 89 -5.27 12.74 7.14
N ILE A 90 -6.07 11.85 6.54
CA ILE A 90 -5.90 10.40 6.61
C ILE A 90 -5.56 9.91 5.21
N ASN A 91 -4.37 9.35 5.03
CA ASN A 91 -3.99 8.69 3.80
C ASN A 91 -4.40 7.23 3.87
N VAL A 92 -5.18 6.75 2.90
CA VAL A 92 -5.74 5.39 2.89
C VAL A 92 -5.13 4.59 1.75
N PHE A 93 -4.62 3.41 2.06
CA PHE A 93 -3.97 2.49 1.14
C PHE A 93 -4.70 1.15 1.10
N ASN A 94 -4.53 0.38 0.03
CA ASN A 94 -4.87 -1.05 0.06
C ASN A 94 -3.85 -1.80 0.93
N PRO A 95 -4.25 -2.87 1.62
CA PRO A 95 -3.30 -3.76 2.26
C PRO A 95 -2.29 -4.33 1.27
N LEU A 96 -1.06 -4.58 1.74
CA LEU A 96 -0.04 -5.26 0.95
C LEU A 96 -0.50 -6.69 0.65
N ALA A 97 -0.57 -7.06 -0.62
CA ALA A 97 -1.06 -8.35 -1.07
C ALA A 97 -0.32 -8.86 -2.31
N ALA A 98 -0.36 -10.19 -2.52
CA ALA A 98 0.08 -10.77 -3.77
C ALA A 98 -0.84 -10.31 -4.91
N GLY A 99 -0.22 -9.92 -6.03
CA GLY A 99 -0.88 -9.63 -7.28
C GLY A 99 -0.96 -10.89 -8.17
N THR A 100 -0.61 -10.73 -9.46
CA THR A 100 -0.57 -11.83 -10.41
C THR A 100 0.58 -12.79 -10.11
N THR A 101 0.28 -14.03 -9.77
CA THR A 101 1.29 -15.06 -9.45
C THR A 101 1.73 -15.91 -10.63
N THR A 102 0.85 -16.09 -11.62
CA THR A 102 1.19 -16.70 -12.91
C THR A 102 1.29 -15.60 -13.95
N LEU A 103 2.52 -15.25 -14.32
CA LEU A 103 2.76 -14.15 -15.24
C LEU A 103 2.48 -14.56 -16.70
N PRO A 104 2.09 -13.62 -17.56
CA PRO A 104 2.00 -13.86 -19.00
C PRO A 104 3.30 -14.42 -19.56
N SER A 105 3.21 -15.27 -20.58
CA SER A 105 4.40 -15.80 -21.25
C SER A 105 5.20 -14.69 -21.93
N ALA A 106 6.53 -14.85 -21.93
CA ALA A 106 7.46 -13.93 -22.56
C ALA A 106 8.33 -14.65 -23.61
N ARG A 107 9.12 -13.89 -24.35
CA ARG A 107 10.11 -14.41 -25.28
C ARG A 107 11.50 -13.98 -24.90
N VAL A 108 12.48 -14.90 -25.08
CA VAL A 108 13.89 -14.57 -24.90
C VAL A 108 14.28 -13.40 -25.80
N GLY A 109 15.07 -12.48 -25.23
CA GLY A 109 15.54 -11.29 -25.93
C GLY A 109 14.50 -10.21 -26.18
N THR A 110 13.24 -10.44 -25.80
CA THR A 110 12.16 -9.45 -25.96
C THR A 110 11.83 -8.82 -24.61
N PRO A 111 11.89 -7.49 -24.47
CA PRO A 111 11.47 -6.82 -23.25
C PRO A 111 10.01 -7.12 -22.91
N ILE A 112 9.69 -7.25 -21.62
CA ILE A 112 8.31 -7.31 -21.15
C ILE A 112 7.64 -5.98 -21.51
N ALA A 113 6.73 -6.01 -22.49
CA ALA A 113 6.12 -4.83 -23.06
C ALA A 113 5.23 -4.07 -22.03
N SER A 114 4.56 -4.82 -21.16
CA SER A 114 3.72 -4.25 -20.10
C SER A 114 4.17 -4.81 -18.76
N PRO A 115 4.60 -3.94 -17.82
CA PRO A 115 4.96 -4.38 -16.48
C PRO A 115 3.82 -5.18 -15.83
N VAL A 116 4.14 -6.36 -15.28
CA VAL A 116 3.16 -7.22 -14.62
C VAL A 116 3.22 -6.97 -13.13
N GLN A 117 2.11 -6.55 -12.55
CA GLN A 117 2.03 -6.28 -11.12
C GLN A 117 1.94 -7.59 -10.33
N VAL A 118 3.02 -7.89 -9.59
CA VAL A 118 3.15 -9.10 -8.76
C VAL A 118 2.85 -8.83 -7.28
N VAL A 119 2.92 -7.58 -6.86
CA VAL A 119 2.48 -7.12 -5.53
C VAL A 119 1.59 -5.93 -5.70
N THR A 120 0.48 -5.90 -4.97
CA THR A 120 -0.49 -4.80 -4.96
C THR A 120 -0.63 -4.23 -3.56
N GLY A 121 -1.01 -2.97 -3.47
CA GLY A 121 -1.22 -2.29 -2.19
C GLY A 121 0.06 -2.08 -1.40
N GLY A 122 -0.10 -1.84 -0.10
CA GLY A 122 0.97 -1.39 0.79
C GLY A 122 1.32 0.07 0.60
N MET A 123 2.23 0.56 1.41
CA MET A 123 2.71 1.94 1.41
C MET A 123 4.15 2.01 0.95
N SER A 124 4.41 2.75 -0.13
CA SER A 124 5.78 3.08 -0.59
C SER A 124 6.55 3.90 0.47
N PRO A 125 7.89 3.77 0.58
CA PRO A 125 8.76 2.91 -0.23
C PRO A 125 8.71 1.43 0.16
N TYR A 126 8.87 0.57 -0.84
CA TYR A 126 8.97 -0.87 -0.65
C TYR A 126 10.42 -1.31 -0.50
N GLN A 127 10.67 -2.25 0.40
CA GLN A 127 11.94 -2.95 0.54
C GLN A 127 11.78 -4.39 0.02
N ILE A 128 12.58 -4.75 -0.97
CA ILE A 128 12.57 -6.08 -1.61
C ILE A 128 13.83 -6.82 -1.19
N SER A 129 13.67 -8.01 -0.64
CA SER A 129 14.77 -8.87 -0.19
C SER A 129 14.53 -10.33 -0.56
N ASP A 130 15.54 -11.18 -0.26
CA ASP A 130 15.49 -12.64 -0.36
C ASP A 130 14.93 -13.14 -1.70
N GLN A 131 15.34 -12.47 -2.79
CA GLN A 131 15.00 -12.89 -4.13
C GLN A 131 15.72 -14.19 -4.47
N VAL A 132 14.96 -15.23 -4.81
CA VAL A 132 15.49 -16.50 -5.30
C VAL A 132 14.70 -16.96 -6.50
N PHE A 133 15.38 -17.64 -7.42
CA PHE A 133 14.75 -18.17 -8.62
C PHE A 133 15.22 -19.57 -8.96
N GLN A 134 14.39 -20.26 -9.71
CA GLN A 134 14.69 -21.49 -10.45
C GLN A 134 14.18 -21.34 -11.88
N VAL A 135 15.04 -21.55 -12.86
CA VAL A 135 14.65 -21.70 -14.28
C VAL A 135 14.84 -23.14 -14.67
N THR A 136 13.81 -23.76 -15.21
CA THR A 136 13.86 -25.10 -15.79
C THR A 136 13.73 -24.99 -17.30
N ASP A 137 14.77 -25.33 -18.06
CA ASP A 137 14.75 -25.28 -19.52
C ASP A 137 13.93 -26.42 -20.14
N ASN A 138 13.75 -26.40 -21.46
CA ASN A 138 12.96 -27.38 -22.17
C ASN A 138 13.55 -28.81 -22.14
N ASN A 139 14.82 -28.94 -21.71
CA ASN A 139 15.52 -30.22 -21.56
C ASN A 139 15.49 -30.73 -20.10
N GLY A 140 14.79 -30.01 -19.21
CA GLY A 140 14.73 -30.32 -17.79
C GLY A 140 15.97 -29.88 -16.99
N LYS A 141 16.93 -29.15 -17.61
CA LYS A 141 18.08 -28.60 -16.90
C LYS A 141 17.63 -27.42 -15.99
N ILE A 142 18.09 -27.47 -14.78
CA ILE A 142 17.72 -26.49 -13.75
C ILE A 142 18.87 -25.53 -13.49
N GLN A 143 18.57 -24.23 -13.60
CA GLN A 143 19.42 -23.13 -13.15
C GLN A 143 18.78 -22.49 -11.91
N ARG A 144 19.55 -22.27 -10.86
CA ARG A 144 19.10 -21.59 -9.63
C ARG A 144 20.01 -20.40 -9.29
N GLY A 145 19.44 -19.42 -8.61
CA GLY A 145 20.19 -18.26 -8.16
C GLY A 145 19.44 -17.45 -7.09
N SER A 146 20.14 -16.46 -6.54
CA SER A 146 19.60 -15.51 -5.56
C SER A 146 20.00 -14.09 -5.94
N GLY A 147 19.40 -13.09 -5.26
CA GLY A 147 19.62 -11.67 -5.54
C GLY A 147 18.92 -11.15 -6.81
N SER A 148 18.13 -12.00 -7.48
CA SER A 148 17.28 -11.64 -8.61
C SER A 148 16.09 -12.60 -8.70
N ILE A 149 15.16 -12.32 -9.60
CA ILE A 149 14.00 -13.19 -9.90
C ILE A 149 14.19 -14.03 -11.16
N GLY A 150 15.40 -14.03 -11.73
CA GLY A 150 15.78 -14.81 -12.89
C GLY A 150 16.59 -14.01 -13.92
N PRO A 151 17.26 -14.70 -14.85
CA PRO A 151 18.13 -14.08 -15.84
C PRO A 151 17.40 -13.03 -16.69
N GLY A 152 17.84 -11.76 -16.58
CA GLY A 152 17.29 -10.63 -17.33
C GLY A 152 16.03 -9.99 -16.75
N LEU A 153 15.48 -10.52 -15.64
CA LEU A 153 14.28 -9.98 -14.99
C LEU A 153 14.62 -9.15 -13.76
N LYS A 154 13.75 -8.19 -13.45
CA LYS A 154 13.88 -7.28 -12.30
C LYS A 154 12.53 -7.04 -11.65
N LEU A 155 12.56 -6.82 -10.33
CA LEU A 155 11.46 -6.26 -9.56
C LEU A 155 11.69 -4.75 -9.40
N GLN A 156 10.64 -3.98 -9.57
CA GLN A 156 10.68 -2.54 -9.31
C GLN A 156 9.33 -2.04 -8.82
N PRO A 157 9.28 -0.94 -8.05
CA PRO A 157 8.02 -0.29 -7.72
C PRO A 157 7.25 0.06 -9.00
N SER A 158 5.92 -0.08 -8.97
CA SER A 158 5.05 0.37 -10.05
C SER A 158 5.15 1.90 -10.21
N SER A 159 4.91 2.41 -11.41
CA SER A 159 5.03 3.84 -11.71
C SER A 159 4.08 4.72 -10.88
N ASP A 160 2.96 4.16 -10.45
CA ASP A 160 1.97 4.79 -9.58
C ASP A 160 2.23 4.55 -8.09
N SER A 161 3.33 3.86 -7.74
CA SER A 161 3.70 3.50 -6.36
C SER A 161 2.66 2.66 -5.61
N THR A 162 1.79 1.94 -6.33
CA THR A 162 0.72 1.11 -5.74
C THR A 162 1.09 -0.36 -5.58
N GLY A 163 2.35 -0.72 -5.82
CA GLY A 163 2.83 -2.09 -5.68
C GLY A 163 4.19 -2.30 -6.35
N ILE A 164 4.46 -3.56 -6.72
CA ILE A 164 5.70 -3.98 -7.37
C ILE A 164 5.38 -4.69 -8.68
N THR A 165 6.17 -4.40 -9.70
CA THR A 165 6.06 -4.98 -11.04
C THR A 165 7.30 -5.76 -11.42
N VAL A 166 7.10 -6.78 -12.28
CA VAL A 166 8.17 -7.47 -13.01
C VAL A 166 8.42 -6.76 -14.33
N THR A 167 9.69 -6.49 -14.62
CA THR A 167 10.16 -5.89 -15.86
C THR A 167 11.45 -6.56 -16.34
N GLY A 168 11.95 -6.16 -17.49
CA GLY A 168 13.23 -6.63 -18.03
C GLY A 168 13.08 -7.45 -19.31
N THR A 169 14.17 -8.10 -19.69
CA THR A 169 14.28 -8.91 -20.92
C THR A 169 14.79 -10.28 -20.52
N PRO A 170 13.97 -11.34 -20.53
CA PRO A 170 14.44 -12.66 -20.15
C PRO A 170 15.50 -13.15 -21.15
N THR A 171 16.56 -13.81 -20.65
CA THR A 171 17.70 -14.23 -21.46
C THR A 171 17.85 -15.74 -21.59
N VAL A 172 16.98 -16.52 -20.96
CA VAL A 172 16.99 -17.99 -20.99
C VAL A 172 15.59 -18.50 -21.28
N VAL A 173 15.48 -19.49 -22.17
CA VAL A 173 14.22 -20.21 -22.45
C VAL A 173 13.90 -21.14 -21.27
N GLY A 174 12.62 -21.24 -20.89
CA GLY A 174 12.17 -22.17 -19.86
C GLY A 174 11.10 -21.63 -18.94
N THR A 175 10.81 -22.40 -17.89
CA THR A 175 9.87 -21.97 -16.84
C THR A 175 10.65 -21.32 -15.69
N TYR A 176 10.37 -20.06 -15.45
CA TYR A 176 10.88 -19.30 -14.32
C TYR A 176 9.94 -19.47 -13.14
N ASN A 177 10.48 -19.91 -12.01
CA ASN A 177 9.80 -19.91 -10.73
C ASN A 177 10.63 -19.05 -9.78
N PHE A 178 10.01 -18.12 -9.07
CA PHE A 178 10.73 -17.22 -8.19
C PHE A 178 9.89 -16.81 -6.96
N THR A 179 10.59 -16.47 -5.92
CA THR A 179 10.02 -15.91 -4.67
C THR A 179 10.85 -14.71 -4.22
N PHE A 180 10.27 -13.87 -3.40
CA PHE A 180 10.92 -12.74 -2.77
C PHE A 180 10.13 -12.30 -1.54
N ILE A 181 10.75 -11.45 -0.71
CA ILE A 181 10.10 -10.82 0.43
C ILE A 181 9.93 -9.33 0.11
N VAL A 182 8.76 -8.80 0.46
CA VAL A 182 8.47 -7.36 0.38
C VAL A 182 8.02 -6.86 1.75
N ASN A 183 8.65 -5.78 2.20
CA ASN A 183 8.18 -4.98 3.31
C ASN A 183 7.74 -3.62 2.79
N ASP A 184 6.60 -3.14 3.23
CA ASP A 184 6.17 -1.79 2.96
C ASP A 184 6.64 -0.79 4.05
N ALA A 185 6.43 0.50 3.83
CA ALA A 185 6.84 1.54 4.77
C ALA A 185 6.09 1.51 6.12
N LYS A 186 4.99 0.77 6.23
CA LYS A 186 4.27 0.53 7.49
C LYS A 186 4.76 -0.71 8.24
N GLY A 187 5.66 -1.49 7.63
CA GLY A 187 6.13 -2.76 8.17
C GLY A 187 5.24 -3.95 7.86
N ALA A 188 4.24 -3.80 6.97
CA ALA A 188 3.52 -4.94 6.43
C ALA A 188 4.46 -5.80 5.58
N ASN A 189 4.38 -7.11 5.74
CA ASN A 189 5.28 -8.08 5.14
C ASN A 189 4.52 -9.04 4.23
N LEU A 190 5.01 -9.23 3.01
CA LEU A 190 4.55 -10.25 2.07
C LEU A 190 5.71 -11.19 1.76
N GLN A 191 5.53 -12.48 2.03
CA GLN A 191 6.52 -13.52 1.84
C GLN A 191 5.89 -14.86 1.44
N GLN A 192 6.74 -15.81 1.01
CA GLN A 192 6.34 -17.19 0.67
C GLN A 192 5.35 -17.31 -0.50
N VAL A 193 5.18 -16.25 -1.28
CA VAL A 193 4.39 -16.32 -2.52
C VAL A 193 5.29 -16.80 -3.64
N GLN A 194 4.87 -17.85 -4.32
CA GLN A 194 5.58 -18.37 -5.50
C GLN A 194 4.97 -17.78 -6.77
N TYR A 195 5.84 -17.28 -7.62
CA TYR A 195 5.49 -16.72 -8.92
C TYR A 195 6.06 -17.59 -10.03
N SER A 196 5.37 -17.63 -11.15
CA SER A 196 5.83 -18.39 -12.34
C SER A 196 5.62 -17.62 -13.64
N MET A 197 6.53 -17.86 -14.60
CA MET A 197 6.45 -17.30 -15.95
C MET A 197 7.07 -18.28 -16.95
N ALA A 198 6.37 -18.53 -18.06
CA ALA A 198 6.92 -19.30 -19.18
C ALA A 198 7.65 -18.35 -20.13
N VAL A 199 8.85 -18.74 -20.58
CA VAL A 199 9.68 -18.01 -21.55
C VAL A 199 10.03 -18.92 -22.73
N ALA A 200 9.65 -18.51 -23.94
CA ALA A 200 9.89 -19.22 -25.18
C ALA A 200 10.98 -18.56 -26.06
#